data_ada61bc138fecb7845706b4c32ad236d
#
_entry.id   ada61bc138fecb7845706b4c32ad236d
#
_cell.length_a   1.000
_cell.length_b   1.000
_cell.length_c   1.000
_cell.angle_alpha   90.00
_cell.angle_beta   90.00
_cell.angle_gamma   90.00
#
_symmetry.space_group_name_H-M   'P 1'
#
loop_
_entity.id
_entity.type
_entity.pdbx_description
1 polymer ?
#
loop_
_entity_poly.entity_id
_entity_poly.type
_entity_poly.pdbx_seq_one_letter_code
_entity_poly.pdbx_strand_id
1 'polypeptide(L)' 'MCGKVKWFNNDKGYGFIDYSTGEDIFVHYSAIKLDGYRTLSEGQEVSFDLVETPKGLQAVNVEVANVVKSK' A
#
# COMPACT_ATOMS: atom_id res chain seq x y z
N MET A 1 -5.65 9.15 1.19
CA MET A 1 -4.29 9.52 0.87
C MET A 1 -3.75 8.63 -0.23
N CYS A 2 -2.84 9.14 -1.01
CA CYS A 2 -2.30 8.40 -2.13
C CYS A 2 -0.78 8.37 -2.07
N GLY A 3 -0.22 7.27 -2.51
CA GLY A 3 1.22 7.14 -2.58
C GLY A 3 1.57 6.07 -3.59
N LYS A 4 2.87 5.80 -3.69
CA LYS A 4 3.35 4.77 -4.59
C LYS A 4 4.07 3.69 -3.80
N VAL A 5 3.89 2.47 -4.24
CA VAL A 5 4.53 1.34 -3.57
C VAL A 5 6.04 1.43 -3.82
N LYS A 6 6.78 1.51 -2.73
CA LYS A 6 8.23 1.54 -2.82
C LYS A 6 8.76 0.15 -3.13
N TRP A 7 8.29 -0.83 -2.38
CA TRP A 7 8.54 -2.24 -2.67
C TRP A 7 7.60 -3.07 -1.82
N PHE A 8 7.40 -4.29 -2.24
CA PHE A 8 6.49 -5.17 -1.54
C PHE A 8 7.01 -6.60 -1.65
N ASN A 9 7.06 -7.28 -0.51
CA ASN A 9 7.53 -8.67 -0.47
C ASN A 9 6.31 -9.58 -0.43
N ASN A 10 6.04 -10.23 -1.55
CA ASN A 10 4.85 -11.07 -1.68
C ASN A 10 4.94 -12.33 -0.83
N ASP A 11 6.15 -12.79 -0.57
CA ASP A 11 6.31 -13.99 0.26
C ASP A 11 5.97 -13.72 1.71
N LYS A 12 6.40 -12.57 2.19
CA LYS A 12 6.17 -12.23 3.59
C LYS A 12 4.92 -11.39 3.79
N GLY A 13 4.40 -10.83 2.73
CA GLY A 13 3.13 -10.12 2.78
C GLY A 13 3.20 -8.72 3.35
N TYR A 14 4.32 -8.03 3.16
CA TYR A 14 4.40 -6.65 3.62
C TYR A 14 5.33 -5.85 2.72
N GLY A 15 5.27 -4.55 2.87
CA GLY A 15 6.12 -3.67 2.11
C GLY A 15 5.99 -2.25 2.61
N PHE A 16 6.41 -1.31 1.77
CA PHE A 16 6.39 0.09 2.14
C PHE A 16 5.84 0.94 1.00
N ILE A 17 5.14 1.98 1.38
CA ILE A 17 4.59 2.94 0.44
C ILE A 17 5.35 4.25 0.60
N ASP A 18 5.73 4.83 -0.52
CA ASP A 18 6.42 6.10 -0.54
C ASP A 18 5.38 7.21 -0.59
N TYR A 19 5.23 7.93 0.51
CA TYR A 19 4.29 9.01 0.60
C TYR A 19 4.93 10.32 0.13
N SER A 20 4.12 11.29 -0.16
CA SER A 20 4.60 12.52 -0.80
C SER A 20 5.68 13.24 0.00
N THR A 21 5.76 13.01 1.28
CA THR A 21 6.77 13.63 2.11
C THR A 21 8.08 12.85 2.15
N GLY A 22 8.14 11.74 1.43
CA GLY A 22 9.33 10.91 1.45
C GLY A 22 9.39 9.94 2.60
N GLU A 23 8.31 9.81 3.33
CA GLU A 23 8.27 8.89 4.45
C GLU A 23 7.87 7.51 4.00
N ASP A 24 8.49 6.51 4.60
CA ASP A 24 8.12 5.13 4.33
C ASP A 24 6.96 4.74 5.22
N ILE A 25 5.90 4.25 4.60
CA ILE A 25 4.70 3.87 5.32
C ILE A 25 4.52 2.38 5.21
N PHE A 26 4.51 1.69 6.33
CA PHE A 26 4.39 0.24 6.35
C PHE A 26 3.01 -0.19 5.87
N VAL A 27 2.99 -1.25 5.07
CA VAL A 27 1.73 -1.84 4.61
C VAL A 27 1.83 -3.35 4.69
N HIS A 28 0.78 -3.97 5.21
CA HIS A 28 0.68 -5.41 5.32
C HIS A 28 -0.43 -5.90 4.40
N TYR A 29 -0.28 -7.12 3.87
CA TYR A 29 -1.26 -7.61 2.90
C TYR A 29 -2.68 -7.63 3.48
N SER A 30 -2.81 -7.79 4.78
CA SER A 30 -4.13 -7.81 5.40
C SER A 30 -4.82 -6.45 5.33
N ALA A 31 -4.07 -5.39 5.05
CA ALA A 31 -4.62 -4.06 4.90
C ALA A 31 -5.01 -3.75 3.47
N ILE A 32 -4.72 -4.64 2.55
CA ILE A 32 -5.00 -4.41 1.13
C ILE A 32 -6.40 -4.91 0.81
N LYS A 33 -7.19 -4.02 0.24
CA LYS A 33 -8.57 -4.35 -0.09
C LYS A 33 -8.67 -4.74 -1.55
N LEU A 34 -8.25 -5.95 -1.83
CA LEU A 34 -8.32 -6.52 -3.17
C LEU A 34 -8.96 -7.88 -3.09
N ASP A 35 -9.76 -8.19 -4.09
CA ASP A 35 -10.32 -9.53 -4.22
C ASP A 35 -9.22 -10.47 -4.69
N GLY A 36 -9.12 -11.63 -4.02
CA GLY A 36 -8.15 -12.62 -4.42
C GLY A 36 -6.75 -12.25 -3.98
N TYR A 37 -5.87 -12.08 -4.94
CA TYR A 37 -4.47 -11.81 -4.68
C TYR A 37 -4.28 -10.45 -4.01
N ARG A 38 -3.64 -10.46 -2.86
CA ARG A 38 -3.35 -9.22 -2.14
C ARG A 38 -1.88 -8.92 -2.25
N THR A 39 -1.47 -8.49 -3.41
CA THR A 39 -0.09 -8.15 -3.66
C THR A 39 -0.01 -6.78 -4.30
N LEU A 40 1.13 -6.15 -4.15
CA LEU A 40 1.38 -4.85 -4.72
C LEU A 40 2.65 -4.91 -5.56
N SER A 41 2.70 -4.05 -6.56
CA SER A 41 3.86 -3.97 -7.43
C SER A 41 4.62 -2.69 -7.17
N GLU A 42 5.93 -2.77 -7.34
CA GLU A 42 6.79 -1.62 -7.17
C GLU A 42 6.36 -0.49 -8.10
N GLY A 43 6.22 0.71 -7.54
CA GLY A 43 5.82 1.86 -8.32
C GLY A 43 4.33 1.99 -8.54
N GLN A 44 3.56 1.02 -8.07
CA GLN A 44 2.13 1.04 -8.24
C GLN A 44 1.49 2.12 -7.36
N GLU A 45 0.52 2.83 -7.93
CA GLU A 45 -0.16 3.88 -7.21
C GLU A 45 -1.30 3.30 -6.37
N VAL A 46 -1.36 3.70 -5.11
CA VAL A 46 -2.39 3.19 -4.20
C VAL A 46 -2.96 4.32 -3.38
N SER A 47 -4.18 4.14 -2.93
CA SER A 47 -4.78 5.02 -1.96
C SER A 47 -4.96 4.24 -0.65
N PHE A 48 -4.90 4.96 0.45
CA PHE A 48 -4.92 4.31 1.76
C PHE A 48 -5.26 5.30 2.84
N ASP A 49 -5.56 4.79 4.02
CA ASP A 49 -5.71 5.59 5.22
C ASP A 49 -4.46 5.46 6.06
N LEU A 50 -4.08 6.55 6.68
CA LEU A 50 -2.86 6.60 7.46
C LEU A 50 -3.19 6.42 8.93
N VAL A 51 -2.46 5.51 9.57
CA VAL A 51 -2.65 5.25 10.98
C VAL A 51 -1.31 5.33 11.67
N GLU A 52 -1.29 6.02 12.80
CA GLU A 52 -0.09 6.11 13.60
C GLU A 52 -0.04 4.96 14.58
N THR A 53 1.08 4.24 14.60
CA THR A 53 1.27 3.13 15.52
C THR A 53 2.54 3.36 16.32
N PRO A 54 2.72 2.61 17.41
CA PRO A 54 3.97 2.72 18.18
C PRO A 54 5.22 2.45 17.35
N LYS A 55 5.08 1.75 16.24
CA LYS A 55 6.23 1.45 15.38
C LYS A 55 6.36 2.45 14.24
N GLY A 56 5.44 3.40 14.12
CA GLY A 56 5.49 4.38 13.05
C GLY A 56 4.19 4.41 12.28
N LEU A 57 4.25 4.98 11.10
CA LEU A 57 3.05 5.12 10.27
C LEU A 57 2.74 3.83 9.53
N GLN A 58 1.46 3.54 9.42
CA GLN A 58 1.01 2.32 8.77
C GLN A 58 -0.19 2.65 7.88
N ALA A 59 -0.23 2.00 6.72
CA ALA A 59 -1.34 2.15 5.79
C ALA A 59 -2.39 1.08 6.06
N VAL A 60 -3.65 1.50 6.03
CA VAL A 60 -4.78 0.58 6.15
C VAL A 60 -5.77 0.91 5.05
N ASN A 61 -6.68 -0.01 4.80
CA ASN A 61 -7.68 0.16 3.74
C ASN A 61 -7.02 0.52 2.41
N VAL A 62 -5.98 -0.21 2.07
CA VAL A 62 -5.19 0.07 0.88
C VAL A 62 -5.94 -0.40 -0.35
N GLU A 63 -6.08 0.48 -1.32
CA GLU A 63 -6.73 0.15 -2.59
C GLU A 63 -5.83 0.61 -3.71
N VAL A 64 -5.84 -0.15 -4.79
CA VAL A 64 -5.07 0.21 -5.97
C VAL A 64 -5.77 1.38 -6.64
N ALA A 65 -5.12 2.54 -6.61
CA ALA A 65 -5.74 3.75 -7.14
C ALA A 65 -5.81 3.72 -8.65
N ASN A 66 -4.93 2.97 -9.28
CA ASN A 66 -4.85 2.92 -10.72
C ASN A 66 -5.58 1.70 -11.25
N VAL A 67 -6.83 1.58 -10.90
CA VAL A 67 -7.64 0.48 -11.40
C VAL A 67 -8.10 0.84 -12.78
N VAL A 68 -7.67 0.09 -13.70
CA VAL A 68 -8.10 0.27 -15.06
C VAL A 68 -9.46 -0.33 -15.17
N LYS A 69 -10.28 0.45 -15.53
CA LYS A 69 -11.48 -0.05 -15.64
C LYS A 69 -11.80 -0.22 -16.86
N SER A 70 -11.67 -0.56 -17.31
CA SER A 70 -11.69 -0.63 -18.53
C SER A 70 -12.73 -0.69 -19.14
N LYS A 71 -12.90 -0.45 -18.90
CA LYS A 71 -13.47 -0.50 -19.38
C LYS A 71 -13.62 -0.64 -19.79
#